data_6cba3bbc551bde63059ea4dfbbc4c12e
#
_entry.id   6cba3bbc551bde63059ea4dfbbc4c12e
#
_cell.length_a   1.000
_cell.length_b   1.000
_cell.length_c   1.000
_cell.angle_alpha   90.00
_cell.angle_beta   90.00
_cell.angle_gamma   90.00
#
_symmetry.space_group_name_H-M   'P 1'
#
loop_
_entity.id
_entity.type
_entity.pdbx_description
1 polymer ?
#
loop_
_entity_poly.entity_id
_entity_poly.type
_entity_poly.pdbx_seq_one_letter_code
_entity_poly.pdbx_strand_id
1 'polypeptide(L)'
;NPYSLNEARYLNQRDILIYKEWVDKSMNNLSNEEKLKYYFDKVGKHTNHNKYRSLEWDKPSPTIVSHLYKDGHMFIHPDSKQARSITIREAAILQSFPNDFMFIGSSAYCYKMIGNAVPVLFAKKIAEAVENVLRKEWKEND
;
A
#
# COMPACT_ATOMS: atom_id res chain seq x y z
N ASN A 1 14.03 19.27 -4.15
CA ASN A 1 12.79 18.54 -4.35
C ASN A 1 11.72 19.13 -3.44
N PRO A 2 10.70 19.83 -3.95
CA PRO A 2 9.72 20.52 -3.12
C PRO A 2 8.81 19.57 -2.35
N TYR A 3 8.84 18.27 -2.64
CA TYR A 3 8.03 17.28 -1.93
C TYR A 3 8.92 16.15 -1.44
N SER A 4 9.11 16.07 -0.14
CA SER A 4 9.73 14.90 0.48
C SER A 4 8.80 13.71 0.28
N LEU A 5 9.17 12.77 -0.60
CA LEU A 5 8.43 11.53 -0.82
C LEU A 5 8.38 10.66 0.45
N ASN A 6 9.13 11.04 1.49
CA ASN A 6 9.18 10.39 2.80
C ASN A 6 8.24 11.04 3.83
N GLU A 7 7.50 12.07 3.46
CA GLU A 7 6.50 12.65 4.34
C GLU A 7 5.24 11.78 4.39
N ALA A 8 4.79 11.52 5.61
CA ALA A 8 3.53 10.83 5.83
C ALA A 8 2.34 11.76 5.56
N ARG A 9 1.19 11.16 5.28
CA ARG A 9 -0.07 11.92 5.18
C ARG A 9 -0.41 12.55 6.51
N TYR A 10 -1.02 13.72 6.44
CA TYR A 10 -1.67 14.29 7.60
C TYR A 10 -2.84 13.40 8.04
N LEU A 11 -2.89 13.10 9.32
CA LEU A 11 -3.96 12.36 9.97
C LEU A 11 -4.60 13.22 11.06
N ASN A 12 -5.91 13.08 11.23
CA ASN A 12 -6.59 13.65 12.39
C ASN A 12 -6.26 12.85 13.66
N GLN A 13 -6.51 13.44 14.83
CA GLN A 13 -6.18 12.84 16.12
C GLN A 13 -6.83 11.46 16.34
N ARG A 14 -8.07 11.28 15.87
CA ARG A 14 -8.78 10.00 15.96
C ARG A 14 -8.03 8.90 15.20
N ASP A 15 -7.62 9.17 13.96
CA ASP A 15 -6.99 8.18 13.10
C ASP A 15 -5.57 7.85 13.60
N ILE A 16 -4.85 8.81 14.20
CA ILE A 16 -3.58 8.57 14.90
C ILE A 16 -3.77 7.55 16.04
N LEU A 17 -4.79 7.76 16.87
CA LEU A 17 -5.09 6.84 17.99
C LEU A 17 -5.50 5.46 17.50
N ILE A 18 -6.32 5.38 16.44
CA ILE A 18 -6.71 4.12 15.82
C ILE A 18 -5.48 3.37 15.29
N TYR A 19 -4.60 4.04 14.57
CA TYR A 19 -3.41 3.40 13.98
C TYR A 19 -2.47 2.86 15.05
N LYS A 20 -2.23 3.66 16.09
CA LYS A 20 -1.44 3.22 17.23
C LYS A 20 -2.05 1.97 17.88
N GLU A 21 -3.32 2.03 18.24
CA GLU A 21 -4.04 0.93 18.87
C GLU A 21 -4.07 -0.32 17.98
N TRP A 22 -4.25 -0.15 16.66
CA TRP A 22 -4.29 -1.24 15.69
C TRP A 22 -3.01 -2.06 15.68
N VAL A 23 -1.86 -1.39 15.71
CA VAL A 23 -0.55 -2.04 15.74
C VAL A 23 -0.25 -2.61 17.13
N ASP A 24 -0.40 -1.83 18.20
CA ASP A 24 -0.08 -2.23 19.58
C ASP A 24 -0.85 -3.49 20.01
N LYS A 25 -2.09 -3.64 19.56
CA LYS A 25 -2.96 -4.77 19.89
C LYS A 25 -2.98 -5.88 18.83
N SER A 26 -2.13 -5.79 17.80
CA SER A 26 -2.08 -6.77 16.70
C SER A 26 -3.46 -7.05 16.08
N MET A 27 -4.24 -6.01 15.82
CA MET A 27 -5.65 -6.11 15.43
C MET A 27 -5.86 -6.68 14.01
N ASN A 28 -4.80 -6.88 13.24
CA ASN A 28 -4.88 -7.67 12.01
C ASN A 28 -5.43 -9.09 12.25
N ASN A 29 -5.21 -9.65 13.44
CA ASN A 29 -5.60 -11.01 13.81
C ASN A 29 -7.06 -11.16 14.28
N LEU A 30 -7.77 -10.04 14.45
CA LEU A 30 -9.19 -10.06 14.81
C LEU A 30 -10.04 -10.69 13.71
N SER A 31 -11.18 -11.26 14.06
CA SER A 31 -12.20 -11.69 13.10
C SER A 31 -12.78 -10.49 12.33
N ASN A 32 -13.44 -10.75 11.20
CA ASN A 32 -14.09 -9.68 10.45
C ASN A 32 -15.16 -8.96 11.29
N GLU A 33 -15.95 -9.67 12.07
CA GLU A 33 -16.99 -9.09 12.92
C GLU A 33 -16.39 -8.13 13.95
N GLU A 34 -15.32 -8.53 14.61
CA GLU A 34 -14.62 -7.69 15.58
C GLU A 34 -14.04 -6.43 14.95
N LYS A 35 -13.45 -6.54 13.73
CA LYS A 35 -12.95 -5.39 12.98
C LYS A 35 -14.07 -4.43 12.58
N LEU A 36 -15.22 -4.93 12.13
CA LEU A 36 -16.37 -4.11 11.77
C LEU A 36 -16.96 -3.43 13.01
N LYS A 37 -17.08 -4.17 14.13
CA LYS A 37 -17.51 -3.59 15.40
C LYS A 37 -16.56 -2.50 15.87
N TYR A 38 -15.24 -2.76 15.86
CA TYR A 38 -14.23 -1.76 16.23
C TYR A 38 -14.37 -0.49 15.38
N TYR A 39 -14.54 -0.65 14.05
CA TYR A 39 -14.74 0.49 13.17
C TYR A 39 -15.99 1.30 13.56
N PHE A 40 -17.10 0.61 13.82
CA PHE A 40 -18.34 1.28 14.25
C PHE A 40 -18.14 2.02 15.57
N ASP A 41 -17.51 1.40 16.57
CA ASP A 41 -17.27 1.98 17.90
C ASP A 41 -16.37 3.24 17.83
N LYS A 42 -15.38 3.28 16.92
CA LYS A 42 -14.43 4.39 16.78
C LYS A 42 -14.90 5.50 15.83
N VAL A 43 -15.67 5.17 14.81
CA VAL A 43 -16.02 6.08 13.71
C VAL A 43 -17.49 6.42 13.67
N GLY A 44 -18.35 5.62 14.30
CA GLY A 44 -19.82 5.80 14.32
C GLY A 44 -20.48 5.48 12.97
N LYS A 45 -19.84 4.71 12.09
CA LYS A 45 -20.36 4.38 10.77
C LYS A 45 -20.34 2.88 10.53
N HIS A 46 -21.39 2.34 9.93
CA HIS A 46 -21.42 0.95 9.48
C HIS A 46 -20.62 0.76 8.19
N THR A 47 -20.03 -0.40 8.06
CA THR A 47 -19.31 -0.84 6.85
C THR A 47 -19.44 -2.35 6.70
N ASN A 48 -19.41 -2.82 5.46
CA ASN A 48 -19.49 -4.26 5.14
C ASN A 48 -18.11 -4.90 4.90
N HIS A 49 -17.04 -4.13 5.01
CA HIS A 49 -15.67 -4.62 4.80
C HIS A 49 -14.69 -3.90 5.73
N ASN A 50 -13.62 -4.59 6.04
CA ASN A 50 -12.55 -4.05 6.87
C ASN A 50 -11.97 -2.76 6.28
N LYS A 51 -11.75 -1.77 7.14
CA LYS A 51 -11.20 -0.46 6.76
C LYS A 51 -9.74 -0.28 7.16
N TYR A 52 -9.25 -1.03 8.13
CA TYR A 52 -7.91 -0.85 8.67
C TYR A 52 -7.07 -2.11 8.52
N ARG A 53 -5.80 -1.94 8.15
CA ARG A 53 -4.80 -3.00 8.15
C ARG A 53 -3.42 -2.38 8.34
N SER A 54 -2.63 -2.94 9.24
CA SER A 54 -1.21 -2.61 9.35
C SER A 54 -0.35 -3.53 8.48
N LEU A 55 0.77 -3.02 7.99
CA LEU A 55 1.86 -3.85 7.52
C LEU A 55 2.46 -4.61 8.71
N GLU A 56 3.21 -5.66 8.41
CA GLU A 56 3.91 -6.47 9.39
C GLU A 56 5.36 -6.63 8.94
N TRP A 57 6.32 -6.53 9.86
CA TRP A 57 7.75 -6.49 9.53
C TRP A 57 8.22 -7.73 8.76
N ASP A 58 7.72 -8.91 9.15
CA ASP A 58 8.18 -10.19 8.66
C ASP A 58 7.23 -10.83 7.63
N LYS A 59 6.28 -10.05 7.10
CA LYS A 59 5.31 -10.55 6.12
C LYS A 59 5.33 -9.71 4.83
N PRO A 60 5.03 -10.32 3.69
CA PRO A 60 4.82 -9.58 2.45
C PRO A 60 3.72 -8.54 2.63
N SER A 61 3.90 -7.37 2.00
CA SER A 61 2.84 -6.36 1.94
C SER A 61 1.61 -6.91 1.21
N PRO A 62 0.41 -6.52 1.64
CA PRO A 62 -0.77 -6.71 0.79
C PRO A 62 -0.59 -5.99 -0.54
N THR A 63 -1.35 -6.44 -1.55
CA THR A 63 -1.34 -5.80 -2.87
C THR A 63 -1.64 -4.31 -2.76
N ILE A 64 -0.75 -3.50 -3.30
CA ILE A 64 -0.98 -2.06 -3.43
C ILE A 64 -2.07 -1.82 -4.47
N VAL A 65 -3.11 -1.11 -4.08
CA VAL A 65 -4.30 -0.91 -4.91
C VAL A 65 -4.51 0.56 -5.27
N SER A 66 -5.25 0.79 -6.36
CA SER A 66 -5.46 2.13 -6.93
C SER A 66 -6.02 3.16 -5.92
N HIS A 67 -6.85 2.73 -4.96
CA HIS A 67 -7.42 3.63 -3.97
C HIS A 67 -6.52 3.95 -2.77
N LEU A 68 -5.24 3.52 -2.79
CA LEU A 68 -4.23 3.96 -1.83
C LEU A 68 -4.19 5.49 -1.69
N TYR A 69 -4.50 6.24 -2.77
CA TYR A 69 -4.49 7.71 -2.73
C TYR A 69 -5.54 8.33 -1.79
N LYS A 70 -6.62 7.60 -1.41
CA LYS A 70 -7.73 8.13 -0.63
C LYS A 70 -7.34 8.39 0.83
N ASP A 71 -6.96 7.34 1.57
CA ASP A 71 -6.76 7.44 3.01
C ASP A 71 -5.52 6.66 3.55
N GLY A 72 -5.13 5.57 2.90
CA GLY A 72 -4.02 4.75 3.35
C GLY A 72 -4.32 3.86 4.56
N HIS A 73 -5.57 3.75 5.02
CA HIS A 73 -5.96 2.98 6.20
C HIS A 73 -5.63 1.48 6.11
N MET A 74 -5.53 0.94 4.89
CA MET A 74 -5.14 -0.46 4.63
C MET A 74 -3.62 -0.66 4.60
N PHE A 75 -2.83 0.39 4.82
CA PHE A 75 -1.36 0.39 4.75
C PHE A 75 -0.77 1.17 5.92
N ILE A 76 -1.19 0.81 7.15
CA ILE A 76 -0.67 1.41 8.38
C ILE A 76 0.76 0.92 8.59
N HIS A 77 1.68 1.84 8.91
CA HIS A 77 3.07 1.51 9.20
C HIS A 77 3.17 0.59 10.44
N PRO A 78 4.03 -0.43 10.44
CA PRO A 78 4.07 -1.44 11.49
C PRO A 78 4.68 -0.95 12.82
N ASP A 79 5.28 0.23 12.85
CA ASP A 79 5.75 0.86 14.08
C ASP A 79 4.65 1.77 14.66
N SER A 80 4.05 1.34 15.75
CA SER A 80 2.96 2.07 16.43
C SER A 80 3.38 3.45 16.94
N LYS A 81 4.67 3.67 17.20
CA LYS A 81 5.18 4.98 17.63
C LYS A 81 5.06 6.03 16.54
N GLN A 82 5.10 5.63 15.28
CA GLN A 82 4.92 6.53 14.15
C GLN A 82 3.43 6.82 13.86
N ALA A 83 2.52 5.91 14.19
CA ALA A 83 1.06 6.05 14.06
C ALA A 83 0.63 6.70 12.74
N ARG A 84 1.13 6.22 11.60
CA ARG A 84 0.93 6.78 10.26
C ARG A 84 0.67 5.69 9.22
N SER A 85 0.17 6.07 8.06
CA SER A 85 0.23 5.20 6.87
C SER A 85 1.60 5.26 6.21
N ILE A 86 1.85 4.35 5.28
CA ILE A 86 3.09 4.37 4.48
C ILE A 86 3.22 5.67 3.69
N THR A 87 4.45 6.10 3.47
CA THR A 87 4.81 7.26 2.64
C THR A 87 4.78 6.91 1.15
N ILE A 88 4.88 7.93 0.30
CA ILE A 88 4.98 7.74 -1.17
C ILE A 88 6.20 6.88 -1.51
N ARG A 89 7.35 7.15 -0.87
CA ARG A 89 8.57 6.38 -1.10
C ARG A 89 8.44 4.92 -0.66
N GLU A 90 7.86 4.67 0.51
CA GLU A 90 7.60 3.32 0.99
C GLU A 90 6.64 2.56 0.06
N ALA A 91 5.57 3.19 -0.40
CA ALA A 91 4.65 2.60 -1.37
C ALA A 91 5.34 2.29 -2.71
N ALA A 92 6.21 3.17 -3.18
CA ALA A 92 6.99 2.97 -4.41
C ALA A 92 7.97 1.79 -4.28
N ILE A 93 8.65 1.67 -3.14
CA ILE A 93 9.56 0.55 -2.85
C ILE A 93 8.79 -0.77 -2.83
N LEU A 94 7.62 -0.82 -2.19
CA LEU A 94 6.76 -2.01 -2.17
C LEU A 94 6.31 -2.42 -3.58
N GLN A 95 6.15 -1.47 -4.49
CA GLN A 95 5.87 -1.71 -5.90
C GLN A 95 7.14 -1.90 -6.75
N SER A 96 8.30 -2.05 -6.08
CA SER A 96 9.61 -2.26 -6.71
C SER A 96 10.04 -1.17 -7.71
N PHE A 97 9.58 0.07 -7.53
CA PHE A 97 10.14 1.20 -8.27
C PHE A 97 11.60 1.44 -7.86
N PRO A 98 12.47 1.86 -8.78
CA PRO A 98 13.82 2.28 -8.45
C PRO A 98 13.85 3.39 -7.38
N ASN A 99 14.87 3.38 -6.52
CA ASN A 99 14.97 4.36 -5.44
C ASN A 99 15.13 5.81 -5.92
N ASP A 100 15.64 6.01 -7.13
CA ASP A 100 15.82 7.29 -7.80
C ASP A 100 14.64 7.69 -8.67
N PHE A 101 13.59 6.85 -8.77
CA PHE A 101 12.40 7.17 -9.55
C PHE A 101 11.70 8.41 -8.98
N MET A 102 11.50 9.40 -9.83
CA MET A 102 10.89 10.68 -9.46
C MET A 102 9.39 10.69 -9.79
N PHE A 103 8.58 10.91 -8.76
CA PHE A 103 7.16 11.18 -8.95
C PHE A 103 6.92 12.68 -8.97
N ILE A 104 6.13 13.16 -9.93
CA ILE A 104 5.81 14.59 -10.12
C ILE A 104 4.31 14.78 -9.91
N GLY A 105 3.95 15.77 -9.11
CA GLY A 105 2.57 16.13 -8.82
C GLY A 105 2.24 16.18 -7.32
N SER A 106 0.97 16.28 -6.99
CA SER A 106 0.51 16.26 -5.60
C SER A 106 0.71 14.88 -4.97
N SER A 107 0.80 14.83 -3.63
CA SER A 107 0.93 13.56 -2.91
C SER A 107 -0.18 12.56 -3.27
N ALA A 108 -1.43 13.02 -3.39
CA ALA A 108 -2.54 12.17 -3.80
C ALA A 108 -2.35 11.60 -5.22
N TYR A 109 -1.82 12.41 -6.14
CA TYR A 109 -1.53 11.97 -7.49
C TYR A 109 -0.39 10.95 -7.54
N CYS A 110 0.67 11.15 -6.76
CA CYS A 110 1.78 10.20 -6.64
C CYS A 110 1.30 8.84 -6.11
N TYR A 111 0.49 8.82 -5.05
CA TYR A 111 -0.12 7.58 -4.56
C TYR A 111 -1.03 6.91 -5.60
N LYS A 112 -1.77 7.70 -6.38
CA LYS A 112 -2.62 7.17 -7.46
C LYS A 112 -1.79 6.52 -8.56
N MET A 113 -0.70 7.14 -8.98
CA MET A 113 0.23 6.56 -9.96
C MET A 113 0.79 5.23 -9.49
N ILE A 114 1.28 5.19 -8.24
CA ILE A 114 1.84 3.96 -7.64
C ILE A 114 0.78 2.87 -7.54
N GLY A 115 -0.43 3.21 -7.08
CA GLY A 115 -1.52 2.25 -6.90
C GLY A 115 -2.09 1.70 -8.21
N ASN A 116 -1.92 2.41 -9.33
CA ASN A 116 -2.32 1.95 -10.66
C ASN A 116 -1.20 1.19 -11.40
N ALA A 117 0.03 1.22 -10.88
CA ALA A 117 1.15 0.56 -11.52
C ALA A 117 1.14 -0.96 -11.27
N VAL A 118 1.60 -1.71 -12.25
CA VAL A 118 2.06 -3.09 -12.03
C VAL A 118 3.44 -3.02 -11.36
N PRO A 119 3.74 -3.84 -10.33
CA PRO A 119 5.07 -3.86 -9.73
C PRO A 119 6.16 -4.03 -10.78
N VAL A 120 7.17 -3.15 -10.76
CA VAL A 120 8.15 -3.04 -11.86
C VAL A 120 8.89 -4.35 -12.11
N LEU A 121 9.35 -5.04 -11.05
CA LEU A 121 10.02 -6.33 -11.17
C LEU A 121 9.10 -7.45 -11.69
N PHE A 122 7.81 -7.39 -11.34
CA PHE A 122 6.83 -8.34 -11.84
C PHE A 122 6.56 -8.10 -13.34
N ALA A 123 6.38 -6.85 -13.76
CA ALA A 123 6.22 -6.49 -15.16
C ALA A 123 7.41 -6.94 -16.01
N LYS A 124 8.65 -6.79 -15.48
CA LYS A 124 9.86 -7.31 -16.13
C LYS A 124 9.80 -8.82 -16.33
N LYS A 125 9.39 -9.59 -15.32
CA LYS A 125 9.27 -11.05 -15.42
C LYS A 125 8.21 -11.49 -16.43
N ILE A 126 7.10 -10.78 -16.53
CA ILE A 126 6.08 -11.01 -17.56
C ILE A 126 6.69 -10.77 -18.95
N ALA A 127 7.38 -9.65 -19.14
CA ALA A 127 7.99 -9.31 -20.43
C ALA A 127 9.04 -10.35 -20.86
N GLU A 128 9.90 -10.79 -19.95
CA GLU A 128 10.85 -11.88 -20.19
C GLU A 128 10.16 -13.19 -20.63
N ALA A 129 9.03 -13.54 -19.99
CA ALA A 129 8.26 -14.72 -20.34
C ALA A 129 7.64 -14.61 -21.74
N VAL A 130 7.05 -13.47 -22.07
CA VAL A 130 6.47 -13.19 -23.41
C VAL A 130 7.54 -13.25 -24.48
N GLU A 131 8.71 -12.61 -24.25
CA GLU A 131 9.83 -12.64 -25.18
C GLU A 131 10.28 -14.09 -25.48
N ASN A 132 10.38 -14.91 -24.45
CA ASN A 132 10.78 -16.32 -24.61
C ASN A 132 9.78 -17.12 -25.46
N VAL A 133 8.47 -16.88 -25.35
CA VAL A 133 7.46 -17.53 -26.17
C VAL A 133 7.60 -17.07 -27.62
N LEU A 134 7.68 -15.79 -27.87
CA LEU A 134 7.80 -15.23 -29.22
C LEU A 134 9.07 -15.74 -29.93
N ARG A 135 10.20 -15.81 -29.22
CA ARG A 135 11.46 -16.33 -29.78
C ARG A 135 11.41 -17.83 -30.12
N LYS A 136 10.58 -18.62 -29.44
CA LYS A 136 10.39 -20.05 -29.77
C LYS A 136 9.53 -20.21 -31.02
N GLU A 137 8.42 -19.48 -31.10
CA GLU A 137 7.54 -19.52 -32.28
C GLU A 137 8.26 -19.07 -33.56
N TRP A 138 9.16 -18.09 -33.46
CA TRP A 138 9.96 -17.65 -34.61
C TRP A 138 10.95 -18.71 -35.10
N LYS A 139 11.54 -19.51 -34.19
CA LYS A 139 12.46 -20.58 -34.56
C LYS A 139 11.82 -21.85 -35.13
N GLU A 140 10.52 -22.03 -34.86
CA GLU A 140 9.75 -23.16 -35.39
C GLU A 140 9.14 -22.86 -36.78
N ASN A 141 9.16 -21.59 -37.22
CA ASN A 141 8.62 -21.15 -38.51
C ASN A 141 9.70 -20.81 -39.55
N ASP A 142 10.98 -20.93 -39.22
CA ASP A 142 12.14 -20.87 -40.11
C ASP A 142 12.67 -22.29 -40.40
#